data_2e6e3c79d8713347045bb573700255ca
#
_entry.id   2e6e3c79d8713347045bb573700255ca
#
_cell.length_a   1.000
_cell.length_b   1.000
_cell.length_c   1.000
_cell.angle_alpha   90.00
_cell.angle_beta   90.00
_cell.angle_gamma   90.00
#
_symmetry.space_group_name_H-M   'P 1'
#
loop_
_entity.id
_entity.type
_entity.pdbx_description
1 polymer ?
#
loop_
_entity_poly.entity_id
_entity_poly.type
_entity_poly.pdbx_seq_one_letter_code
_entity_poly.pdbx_strand_id
1 'polypeptide(L)'
;WAIAEILPRRSRLARRAPGGGQGERIVAANVDQVVVVFAAANPEPHRRMLDRFLVIAEANELAARVVINKVELVGGADAARERWIDYARAGYPVHLTSAKRREGLDALRGALSGVVSVLTGPSGVGKSSLLNAIFPGLDLRVGEISESVNKGRHTTVGGYLHPLPGDDGGYVADTPGLREIGMWALAPESLDVCFPELRPYLPHCRFADCRHQVEPDCAVRAAVAAGEVSGARYESYLKLRGELEEQ
;
A
#
# COMPACT_ATOMS: atom_id res chain seq x y z
N TRP A 1 33.21 7.14 -10.03
CA TRP A 1 31.90 7.14 -10.69
C TRP A 1 31.43 8.59 -10.81
N ALA A 2 30.86 8.99 -11.94
CA ALA A 2 30.27 10.29 -12.16
C ALA A 2 28.85 10.09 -12.69
N ILE A 3 27.92 10.97 -12.28
CA ILE A 3 26.57 11.02 -12.83
C ILE A 3 26.68 11.68 -14.20
N ALA A 4 26.31 10.97 -15.28
CA ALA A 4 26.35 11.48 -16.64
C ALA A 4 25.08 12.26 -16.99
N GLU A 5 23.90 11.78 -16.51
CA GLU A 5 22.61 12.37 -16.84
C GLU A 5 21.58 12.07 -15.74
N ILE A 6 20.63 12.97 -15.55
CA ILE A 6 19.45 12.79 -14.72
C ILE A 6 18.23 12.69 -15.64
N LEU A 7 17.67 11.48 -15.76
CA LEU A 7 16.51 11.23 -16.62
C LEU A 7 15.20 11.81 -16.01
N PRO A 8 14.20 12.14 -16.84
CA PRO A 8 12.88 12.55 -16.39
C PRO A 8 12.22 11.47 -15.51
N ARG A 9 11.50 11.89 -14.49
CA ARG A 9 10.73 10.96 -13.62
C ARG A 9 9.44 10.56 -14.32
N ARG A 10 9.16 9.27 -14.39
CA ARG A 10 7.90 8.71 -14.91
C ARG A 10 6.83 8.62 -13.80
N SER A 11 7.25 8.34 -12.59
CA SER A 11 6.40 8.25 -11.41
C SER A 11 7.15 8.75 -10.18
N ARG A 12 6.42 9.08 -9.13
CA ARG A 12 7.00 9.48 -7.85
C ARG A 12 6.13 8.99 -6.70
N LEU A 13 6.77 8.64 -5.61
CA LEU A 13 6.16 8.47 -4.31
C LEU A 13 6.67 9.62 -3.43
N ALA A 14 5.79 10.53 -3.07
CA ALA A 14 6.14 11.75 -2.39
C ALA A 14 5.45 11.86 -1.03
N ARG A 15 6.04 12.63 -0.13
CA ARG A 15 5.44 13.09 1.13
C ARG A 15 5.63 14.58 1.29
N ARG A 16 4.80 15.23 2.08
CA ARG A 16 4.99 16.64 2.46
C ARG A 16 6.27 16.79 3.29
N ALA A 17 7.00 17.90 3.08
CA ALA A 17 8.16 18.20 3.89
C ALA A 17 7.76 18.45 5.36
N PRO A 18 8.49 17.91 6.35
CA PRO A 18 8.24 18.21 7.75
C PRO A 18 8.40 19.71 8.03
N GLY A 19 7.55 20.28 8.90
CA GLY A 19 7.66 21.67 9.32
C GLY A 19 6.84 22.69 8.54
N GLY A 20 5.80 22.26 7.78
CA GLY A 20 4.85 23.17 7.14
C GLY A 20 5.38 23.89 5.90
N GLY A 21 6.56 23.54 5.40
CA GLY A 21 7.10 24.07 4.14
C GLY A 21 6.29 23.63 2.93
N GLN A 22 6.11 24.55 1.98
CA GLN A 22 5.48 24.25 0.68
C GLN A 22 6.42 23.41 -0.20
N GLY A 23 6.67 22.14 0.14
CA GLY A 23 7.55 21.29 -0.64
C GLY A 23 7.17 19.81 -0.52
N GLU A 24 7.17 19.10 -1.64
CA GLU A 24 7.10 17.65 -1.67
C GLU A 24 8.50 17.06 -1.42
N ARG A 25 8.61 16.11 -0.50
CA ARG A 25 9.80 15.29 -0.37
C ARG A 25 9.58 13.98 -1.10
N ILE A 26 10.27 13.78 -2.22
CA ILE A 26 10.22 12.53 -2.96
C ILE A 26 10.94 11.46 -2.16
N VAL A 27 10.25 10.37 -1.89
CA VAL A 27 10.73 9.19 -1.17
C VAL A 27 11.31 8.17 -2.13
N ALA A 28 10.62 7.94 -3.25
CA ALA A 28 11.08 7.11 -4.34
C ALA A 28 10.59 7.67 -5.67
N ALA A 29 11.36 7.45 -6.74
CA ALA A 29 11.02 7.85 -8.10
C ALA A 29 11.07 6.62 -9.02
N ASN A 30 10.32 6.68 -10.13
CA ASN A 30 10.24 5.63 -11.14
C ASN A 30 9.80 4.27 -10.55
N VAL A 31 8.89 4.34 -9.57
CA VAL A 31 8.22 3.18 -8.97
C VAL A 31 7.04 2.79 -9.85
N ASP A 32 6.90 1.51 -10.16
CA ASP A 32 5.80 1.02 -10.98
C ASP A 32 4.61 0.58 -10.11
N GLN A 33 4.88 0.12 -8.87
CA GLN A 33 3.81 -0.33 -7.97
C GLN A 33 4.19 -0.26 -6.49
N VAL A 34 3.16 -0.19 -5.64
CA VAL A 34 3.25 -0.35 -4.18
C VAL A 34 2.68 -1.70 -3.80
N VAL A 35 3.47 -2.50 -3.10
CA VAL A 35 3.08 -3.82 -2.58
C VAL A 35 2.89 -3.72 -1.08
N VAL A 36 1.64 -3.74 -0.64
CA VAL A 36 1.27 -3.60 0.77
C VAL A 36 1.14 -4.97 1.41
N VAL A 37 2.08 -5.31 2.29
CA VAL A 37 2.18 -6.63 2.93
C VAL A 37 1.62 -6.58 4.34
N PHE A 38 0.62 -7.42 4.60
CA PHE A 38 0.07 -7.67 5.93
C PHE A 38 0.18 -9.15 6.28
N ALA A 39 0.11 -9.48 7.56
CA ALA A 39 -0.04 -10.86 8.02
C ALA A 39 -1.54 -11.18 8.19
N ALA A 40 -1.92 -12.41 7.90
CA ALA A 40 -3.28 -12.90 8.21
C ALA A 40 -3.53 -12.95 9.72
N ALA A 41 -2.46 -13.22 10.49
CA ALA A 41 -2.38 -13.13 11.95
C ALA A 41 -0.89 -12.95 12.36
N ASN A 42 -0.65 -12.52 13.60
CA ASN A 42 0.69 -12.34 14.20
C ASN A 42 1.68 -11.55 13.30
N PRO A 43 1.56 -10.19 13.27
CA PRO A 43 0.66 -9.37 14.09
C PRO A 43 -0.78 -9.36 13.58
N GLU A 44 -1.73 -9.04 14.47
CA GLU A 44 -3.13 -8.86 14.08
C GLU A 44 -3.24 -7.72 13.04
N PRO A 45 -3.91 -7.95 11.92
CA PRO A 45 -3.98 -6.96 10.85
C PRO A 45 -4.92 -5.81 11.19
N HIS A 46 -4.41 -4.60 11.11
CA HIS A 46 -5.19 -3.38 11.21
C HIS A 46 -5.67 -2.93 9.82
N ARG A 47 -6.94 -3.23 9.47
CA ARG A 47 -7.51 -2.91 8.14
C ARG A 47 -7.37 -1.43 7.79
N ARG A 48 -7.67 -0.51 8.71
CA ARG A 48 -7.52 0.94 8.46
C ARG A 48 -6.08 1.35 8.13
N MET A 49 -5.06 0.67 8.70
CA MET A 49 -3.67 0.91 8.31
C MET A 49 -3.41 0.43 6.88
N LEU A 50 -3.98 -0.72 6.47
CA LEU A 50 -3.91 -1.18 5.08
C LEU A 50 -4.57 -0.15 4.15
N ASP A 51 -5.77 0.30 4.48
CA ASP A 51 -6.50 1.30 3.70
C ASP A 51 -5.71 2.59 3.54
N ARG A 52 -5.03 3.04 4.59
CA ARG A 52 -4.14 4.20 4.54
C ARG A 52 -2.99 4.03 3.55
N PHE A 53 -2.34 2.87 3.51
CA PHE A 53 -1.29 2.59 2.52
C PHE A 53 -1.85 2.57 1.09
N LEU A 54 -3.05 2.04 0.89
CA LEU A 54 -3.70 2.02 -0.41
C LEU A 54 -4.06 3.45 -0.85
N VAL A 55 -4.63 4.27 0.02
CA VAL A 55 -4.91 5.69 -0.24
C VAL A 55 -3.65 6.46 -0.63
N ILE A 56 -2.52 6.20 0.02
CA ILE A 56 -1.23 6.82 -0.34
C ILE A 56 -0.80 6.40 -1.75
N ALA A 57 -0.96 5.14 -2.12
CA ALA A 57 -0.64 4.67 -3.46
C ALA A 57 -1.55 5.32 -4.51
N GLU A 58 -2.86 5.34 -4.29
CA GLU A 58 -3.85 5.96 -5.18
C GLU A 58 -3.63 7.48 -5.36
N ALA A 59 -3.33 8.19 -4.26
CA ALA A 59 -3.05 9.62 -4.29
C ALA A 59 -1.76 9.97 -5.07
N ASN A 60 -0.85 9.00 -5.24
CA ASN A 60 0.36 9.13 -6.04
C ASN A 60 0.23 8.47 -7.43
N GLU A 61 -0.99 8.06 -7.82
CA GLU A 61 -1.28 7.40 -9.11
C GLU A 61 -0.43 6.15 -9.36
N LEU A 62 -0.09 5.43 -8.28
CA LEU A 62 0.69 4.20 -8.33
C LEU A 62 -0.21 2.97 -8.23
N ALA A 63 0.06 1.98 -9.07
CA ALA A 63 -0.60 0.68 -8.94
C ALA A 63 -0.35 0.10 -7.54
N ALA A 64 -1.39 -0.45 -6.92
CA ALA A 64 -1.29 -1.05 -5.59
C ALA A 64 -1.65 -2.54 -5.64
N ARG A 65 -0.92 -3.34 -4.84
CA ARG A 65 -1.21 -4.77 -4.61
C ARG A 65 -1.28 -5.04 -3.13
N VAL A 66 -2.19 -5.91 -2.74
CA VAL A 66 -2.33 -6.38 -1.36
C VAL A 66 -1.74 -7.78 -1.25
N VAL A 67 -0.85 -7.97 -0.30
CA VAL A 67 -0.29 -9.30 0.02
C VAL A 67 -0.64 -9.64 1.46
N ILE A 68 -1.33 -10.74 1.64
CA ILE A 68 -1.65 -11.30 2.95
C ILE A 68 -0.77 -12.52 3.16
N ASN A 69 0.27 -12.33 3.94
CA ASN A 69 1.21 -13.38 4.30
C ASN A 69 0.77 -14.13 5.57
N LYS A 70 1.38 -15.29 5.83
CA LYS A 70 1.10 -16.15 6.98
C LYS A 70 -0.31 -16.72 7.00
N VAL A 71 -0.88 -17.01 5.82
CA VAL A 71 -2.24 -17.56 5.71
C VAL A 71 -2.39 -18.90 6.43
N GLU A 72 -1.30 -19.62 6.67
CA GLU A 72 -1.28 -20.86 7.45
C GLU A 72 -1.76 -20.68 8.89
N LEU A 73 -1.72 -19.45 9.43
CA LEU A 73 -2.16 -19.16 10.79
C LEU A 73 -3.70 -19.03 10.93
N VAL A 74 -4.40 -18.93 9.80
CA VAL A 74 -5.87 -18.72 9.77
C VAL A 74 -6.61 -19.81 8.99
N GLY A 75 -6.00 -20.96 8.79
CA GLY A 75 -6.61 -22.09 8.09
C GLY A 75 -6.32 -22.16 6.59
N GLY A 76 -5.40 -21.34 6.07
CA GLY A 76 -4.96 -21.37 4.67
C GLY A 76 -5.54 -20.26 3.80
N ALA A 77 -5.27 -20.37 2.51
CA ALA A 77 -5.61 -19.32 1.54
C ALA A 77 -7.12 -19.11 1.38
N ASP A 78 -7.93 -20.16 1.43
CA ASP A 78 -9.40 -20.05 1.24
C ASP A 78 -10.05 -19.30 2.39
N ALA A 79 -9.72 -19.63 3.62
CA ALA A 79 -10.20 -18.91 4.80
C ALA A 79 -9.73 -17.44 4.82
N ALA A 80 -8.50 -17.20 4.37
CA ALA A 80 -7.98 -15.85 4.21
C ALA A 80 -8.72 -15.09 3.10
N ARG A 81 -9.09 -15.74 1.98
CA ARG A 81 -9.79 -15.11 0.85
C ARG A 81 -11.11 -14.48 1.27
N GLU A 82 -11.92 -15.19 2.05
CA GLU A 82 -13.19 -14.66 2.55
C GLU A 82 -12.99 -13.41 3.41
N ARG A 83 -11.98 -13.43 4.27
CA ARG A 83 -11.67 -12.31 5.18
C ARG A 83 -11.19 -11.06 4.45
N TRP A 84 -10.58 -11.21 3.27
CA TRP A 84 -9.96 -10.11 2.51
C TRP A 84 -10.64 -9.82 1.17
N ILE A 85 -11.85 -10.38 0.95
CA ILE A 85 -12.59 -10.26 -0.30
C ILE A 85 -12.91 -8.81 -0.68
N ASP A 86 -13.10 -7.94 0.30
CA ASP A 86 -13.44 -6.52 0.09
C ASP A 86 -12.37 -5.79 -0.73
N TYR A 87 -11.10 -6.14 -0.54
CA TYR A 87 -10.01 -5.53 -1.32
C TYR A 87 -9.98 -6.01 -2.77
N ALA A 88 -10.28 -7.28 -2.99
CA ALA A 88 -10.41 -7.81 -4.35
C ALA A 88 -11.62 -7.19 -5.08
N ARG A 89 -12.75 -7.01 -4.39
CA ARG A 89 -13.93 -6.32 -4.92
C ARG A 89 -13.67 -4.85 -5.20
N ALA A 90 -12.82 -4.20 -4.40
CA ALA A 90 -12.37 -2.83 -4.65
C ALA A 90 -11.42 -2.70 -5.86
N GLY A 91 -11.03 -3.83 -6.49
CA GLY A 91 -10.20 -3.86 -7.69
C GLY A 91 -8.71 -4.09 -7.45
N TYR A 92 -8.28 -4.29 -6.19
CA TYR A 92 -6.88 -4.58 -5.91
C TYR A 92 -6.53 -6.04 -6.16
N PRO A 93 -5.40 -6.35 -6.85
CA PRO A 93 -4.84 -7.70 -6.84
C PRO A 93 -4.48 -8.12 -5.41
N VAL A 94 -5.07 -9.23 -4.93
CA VAL A 94 -4.83 -9.79 -3.60
C VAL A 94 -4.06 -11.10 -3.72
N HIS A 95 -2.86 -11.13 -3.14
CA HIS A 95 -2.01 -12.32 -3.09
C HIS A 95 -2.05 -12.92 -1.68
N LEU A 96 -2.46 -14.16 -1.58
CA LEU A 96 -2.53 -14.93 -0.34
C LEU A 96 -1.31 -15.85 -0.27
N THR A 97 -0.43 -15.63 0.71
CA THR A 97 0.89 -16.27 0.73
C THR A 97 1.23 -16.86 2.10
N SER A 98 2.05 -17.90 2.07
CA SER A 98 2.77 -18.41 3.24
C SER A 98 4.25 -18.55 2.88
N ALA A 99 5.08 -17.61 3.33
CA ALA A 99 6.53 -17.73 3.18
C ALA A 99 7.07 -19.01 3.85
N LYS A 100 6.48 -19.39 5.00
CA LYS A 100 6.86 -20.58 5.77
C LYS A 100 6.57 -21.88 5.02
N ARG A 101 5.40 -21.97 4.38
CA ARG A 101 4.96 -23.16 3.63
C ARG A 101 5.29 -23.10 2.15
N ARG A 102 5.82 -21.97 1.69
CA ARG A 102 6.12 -21.68 0.27
C ARG A 102 4.86 -21.77 -0.62
N GLU A 103 3.72 -21.33 -0.09
CA GLU A 103 2.43 -21.32 -0.80
C GLU A 103 2.14 -19.93 -1.37
N GLY A 104 1.54 -19.86 -2.58
CA GLY A 104 1.11 -18.63 -3.24
C GLY A 104 2.26 -17.72 -3.71
N LEU A 105 3.51 -18.22 -3.76
CA LEU A 105 4.69 -17.41 -4.07
C LEU A 105 4.86 -17.12 -5.55
N ASP A 106 4.49 -18.06 -6.44
CA ASP A 106 4.77 -17.94 -7.88
C ASP A 106 3.97 -16.78 -8.51
N ALA A 107 2.71 -16.62 -8.15
CA ALA A 107 1.89 -15.50 -8.62
C ALA A 107 2.45 -14.14 -8.18
N LEU A 108 2.96 -14.06 -6.94
CA LEU A 108 3.60 -12.85 -6.44
C LEU A 108 4.97 -12.62 -7.10
N ARG A 109 5.73 -13.69 -7.35
CA ARG A 109 7.00 -13.63 -8.10
C ARG A 109 6.78 -13.01 -9.47
N GLY A 110 5.83 -13.51 -10.25
CA GLY A 110 5.49 -12.94 -11.56
C GLY A 110 5.05 -11.48 -11.49
N ALA A 111 4.35 -11.09 -10.42
CA ALA A 111 3.92 -9.71 -10.22
C ALA A 111 5.05 -8.73 -9.84
N LEU A 112 6.19 -9.23 -9.34
CA LEU A 112 7.36 -8.45 -8.97
C LEU A 112 8.45 -8.43 -10.07
N SER A 113 8.43 -9.39 -10.99
CA SER A 113 9.41 -9.51 -12.06
C SER A 113 9.28 -8.38 -13.06
N GLY A 114 10.41 -7.82 -13.51
CA GLY A 114 10.49 -6.79 -14.55
C GLY A 114 10.05 -5.38 -14.14
N VAL A 115 9.68 -5.16 -12.89
CA VAL A 115 9.13 -3.88 -12.39
C VAL A 115 9.86 -3.40 -11.14
N VAL A 116 9.75 -2.11 -10.87
CA VAL A 116 10.24 -1.47 -9.64
C VAL A 116 9.10 -1.43 -8.62
N SER A 117 9.21 -2.22 -7.58
CA SER A 117 8.18 -2.36 -6.55
C SER A 117 8.65 -1.74 -5.23
N VAL A 118 7.78 -0.96 -4.58
CA VAL A 118 7.98 -0.55 -3.18
C VAL A 118 7.22 -1.50 -2.27
N LEU A 119 7.92 -2.19 -1.37
CA LEU A 119 7.28 -3.01 -0.34
C LEU A 119 7.05 -2.21 0.93
N THR A 120 5.81 -2.22 1.41
CA THR A 120 5.42 -1.55 2.66
C THR A 120 4.54 -2.47 3.52
N GLY A 121 4.32 -2.06 4.74
CA GLY A 121 3.48 -2.78 5.70
C GLY A 121 4.12 -2.87 7.09
N PRO A 122 3.36 -3.30 8.11
CA PRO A 122 3.82 -3.34 9.51
C PRO A 122 5.08 -4.17 9.73
N SER A 123 5.72 -3.96 10.90
CA SER A 123 6.81 -4.85 11.33
C SER A 123 6.27 -6.24 11.64
N GLY A 124 7.09 -7.27 11.42
CA GLY A 124 6.74 -8.63 11.75
C GLY A 124 5.77 -9.33 10.80
N VAL A 125 5.27 -8.69 9.73
CA VAL A 125 4.40 -9.35 8.72
C VAL A 125 5.17 -10.32 7.82
N GLY A 126 6.51 -10.28 7.86
CA GLY A 126 7.36 -11.23 7.15
C GLY A 126 7.80 -10.76 5.75
N LYS A 127 7.96 -9.46 5.50
CA LYS A 127 8.38 -8.92 4.19
C LYS A 127 9.71 -9.50 3.69
N SER A 128 10.78 -9.44 4.52
CA SER A 128 12.10 -10.01 4.16
C SER A 128 12.03 -11.53 3.97
N SER A 129 11.31 -12.23 4.85
CA SER A 129 11.13 -13.68 4.72
C SER A 129 10.37 -14.06 3.45
N LEU A 130 9.37 -13.25 3.08
CA LEU A 130 8.59 -13.45 1.86
C LEU A 130 9.47 -13.28 0.62
N LEU A 131 10.24 -12.18 0.54
CA LEU A 131 11.15 -11.93 -0.58
C LEU A 131 12.22 -13.00 -0.69
N ASN A 132 12.85 -13.44 0.41
CA ASN A 132 13.84 -14.53 0.40
C ASN A 132 13.22 -15.87 -0.02
N ALA A 133 11.95 -16.11 0.32
CA ALA A 133 11.23 -17.30 -0.12
C ALA A 133 10.93 -17.28 -1.63
N ILE A 134 10.59 -16.09 -2.19
CA ILE A 134 10.29 -15.91 -3.61
C ILE A 134 11.57 -15.90 -4.45
N PHE A 135 12.62 -15.23 -3.96
CA PHE A 135 13.89 -15.03 -4.65
C PHE A 135 15.05 -15.57 -3.82
N PRO A 136 15.33 -16.86 -3.89
CA PRO A 136 16.52 -17.45 -3.26
C PRO A 136 17.79 -16.74 -3.75
N GLY A 137 18.68 -16.35 -2.83
CA GLY A 137 19.88 -15.58 -3.13
C GLY A 137 19.76 -14.06 -2.96
N LEU A 138 18.56 -13.54 -2.62
CA LEU A 138 18.40 -12.13 -2.23
C LEU A 138 18.97 -11.85 -0.84
N ASP A 139 18.97 -12.86 0.05
CA ASP A 139 19.59 -12.91 1.38
C ASP A 139 19.35 -11.69 2.27
N LEU A 140 18.15 -11.14 2.23
CA LEU A 140 17.72 -10.03 3.10
C LEU A 140 17.70 -10.51 4.55
N ARG A 141 18.31 -9.76 5.45
CA ARG A 141 18.22 -10.03 6.89
C ARG A 141 16.78 -9.89 7.37
N VAL A 142 16.35 -10.83 8.22
CA VAL A 142 15.03 -10.74 8.83
C VAL A 142 14.94 -9.45 9.64
N GLY A 143 13.99 -8.58 9.31
CA GLY A 143 13.88 -7.24 9.91
C GLY A 143 14.53 -6.12 9.10
N GLU A 144 15.44 -6.39 8.17
CA GLU A 144 16.18 -5.36 7.43
C GLU A 144 15.28 -4.36 6.72
N ILE A 145 14.20 -4.82 6.07
CA ILE A 145 13.14 -3.97 5.48
C ILE A 145 12.31 -3.24 6.56
N SER A 146 12.48 -3.57 7.83
CA SER A 146 11.69 -3.03 8.95
C SER A 146 12.49 -2.22 9.96
N GLU A 147 13.81 -2.41 10.05
CA GLU A 147 14.66 -1.92 11.15
C GLU A 147 15.48 -0.67 10.82
N SER A 148 15.49 -0.21 9.56
CA SER A 148 16.25 0.99 9.18
C SER A 148 15.81 2.26 9.96
N VAL A 149 14.72 2.20 10.74
CA VAL A 149 14.16 3.31 11.52
C VAL A 149 14.67 3.35 12.98
N ASN A 150 15.19 2.25 13.54
CA ASN A 150 15.47 2.15 14.99
C ASN A 150 16.92 2.45 15.44
N LYS A 151 17.81 2.81 14.53
CA LYS A 151 19.15 3.28 14.92
C LYS A 151 19.16 4.80 14.99
N GLY A 152 18.92 5.31 16.19
CA GLY A 152 18.93 6.72 16.51
C GLY A 152 20.20 7.43 16.08
N ARG A 153 20.03 8.73 15.77
CA ARG A 153 21.02 9.76 15.48
C ARG A 153 21.53 9.82 14.02
N HIS A 154 20.93 10.74 13.25
CA HIS A 154 21.52 11.34 12.02
C HIS A 154 22.13 10.38 11.00
N THR A 155 21.41 9.33 10.61
CA THR A 155 21.79 8.55 9.43
C THR A 155 20.92 8.99 8.27
N THR A 156 21.54 9.39 7.19
CA THR A 156 20.95 9.69 5.89
C THR A 156 19.95 8.59 5.55
N VAL A 157 18.68 8.92 5.40
CA VAL A 157 17.63 8.00 4.99
C VAL A 157 17.84 7.70 3.51
N GLY A 158 18.78 6.81 3.21
CA GLY A 158 18.99 6.27 1.88
C GLY A 158 18.02 5.09 1.69
N GLY A 159 17.12 5.17 0.73
CA GLY A 159 16.39 4.00 0.26
C GLY A 159 17.36 3.07 -0.48
N TYR A 160 17.29 1.77 -0.21
CA TYR A 160 18.04 0.76 -0.96
C TYR A 160 17.15 0.18 -2.06
N LEU A 161 17.76 0.01 -3.23
CA LEU A 161 17.13 -0.64 -4.37
C LEU A 161 17.79 -2.02 -4.54
N HIS A 162 17.06 -3.07 -4.19
CA HIS A 162 17.53 -4.45 -4.29
C HIS A 162 17.16 -5.03 -5.64
N PRO A 163 18.13 -5.41 -6.49
CA PRO A 163 17.85 -6.12 -7.73
C PRO A 163 17.26 -7.50 -7.42
N LEU A 164 16.22 -7.88 -8.12
CA LEU A 164 15.60 -9.19 -7.98
C LEU A 164 16.36 -10.21 -8.84
N PRO A 165 16.73 -11.38 -8.29
CA PRO A 165 17.37 -12.46 -9.05
C PRO A 165 16.43 -13.03 -10.11
N GLY A 166 16.94 -13.31 -11.30
CA GLY A 166 16.25 -13.94 -12.42
C GLY A 166 16.41 -13.15 -13.72
N ASP A 167 16.06 -13.80 -14.83
CA ASP A 167 16.25 -13.25 -16.19
C ASP A 167 15.33 -12.06 -16.48
N ASP A 168 14.15 -12.04 -15.86
CA ASP A 168 13.16 -10.96 -16.02
C ASP A 168 13.56 -9.68 -15.26
N GLY A 169 14.56 -9.72 -14.38
CA GLY A 169 14.99 -8.58 -13.58
C GLY A 169 13.91 -8.05 -12.64
N GLY A 170 13.95 -6.75 -12.41
CA GLY A 170 13.07 -6.04 -11.47
C GLY A 170 13.82 -5.59 -10.22
N TYR A 171 13.17 -4.73 -9.44
CA TYR A 171 13.77 -4.18 -8.23
C TYR A 171 12.74 -4.08 -7.11
N VAL A 172 13.20 -4.27 -5.89
CA VAL A 172 12.45 -3.91 -4.70
C VAL A 172 13.14 -2.74 -4.00
N ALA A 173 12.41 -1.66 -3.86
CA ALA A 173 12.87 -0.51 -3.10
C ALA A 173 12.49 -0.70 -1.62
N ASP A 174 13.50 -0.69 -0.75
CA ASP A 174 13.29 -0.52 0.69
C ASP A 174 13.19 0.98 0.96
N THR A 175 12.01 1.41 1.33
CA THR A 175 11.75 2.82 1.66
C THR A 175 11.39 2.93 3.15
N PRO A 176 12.39 3.18 4.02
CA PRO A 176 12.16 3.33 5.47
C PRO A 176 11.11 4.38 5.82
N GLY A 177 10.93 5.37 4.97
CA GLY A 177 10.02 6.49 5.18
C GLY A 177 8.56 6.24 4.83
N LEU A 178 8.17 5.10 4.25
CA LEU A 178 6.77 4.86 3.85
C LEU A 178 5.83 4.70 5.05
N ARG A 179 6.35 4.28 6.20
CA ARG A 179 5.59 4.25 7.46
C ARG A 179 5.27 5.63 8.00
N GLU A 180 6.14 6.59 7.70
CA GLU A 180 6.01 7.99 8.10
C GLU A 180 5.33 8.85 7.03
N ILE A 181 4.99 8.26 5.86
CA ILE A 181 4.15 8.92 4.88
C ILE A 181 2.73 8.92 5.45
N GLY A 182 2.45 9.93 6.26
CA GLY A 182 1.09 10.26 6.60
C GLY A 182 0.33 10.71 5.34
N MET A 183 -0.99 10.70 5.37
CA MET A 183 -1.85 11.26 4.31
C MET A 183 -1.79 12.81 4.29
N TRP A 184 -0.78 13.40 4.91
CA TRP A 184 -0.62 14.83 5.19
C TRP A 184 -0.64 15.76 3.96
N ALA A 185 -0.53 15.21 2.76
CA ALA A 185 -0.58 15.98 1.52
C ALA A 185 -1.90 15.80 0.76
N LEU A 186 -2.78 14.91 1.24
CA LEU A 186 -4.06 14.65 0.59
C LEU A 186 -5.10 15.64 1.15
N ALA A 187 -5.72 16.40 0.25
CA ALA A 187 -6.87 17.22 0.61
C ALA A 187 -8.05 16.31 0.97
N PRO A 188 -8.82 16.59 2.03
CA PRO A 188 -9.97 15.78 2.41
C PRO A 188 -10.97 15.57 1.26
N GLU A 189 -11.08 16.55 0.37
CA GLU A 189 -11.96 16.52 -0.81
C GLU A 189 -11.50 15.51 -1.88
N SER A 190 -10.22 15.13 -1.86
CA SER A 190 -9.64 14.18 -2.82
C SER A 190 -9.55 12.74 -2.26
N LEU A 191 -10.08 12.50 -1.07
CA LEU A 191 -9.97 11.17 -0.44
C LEU A 191 -10.89 10.14 -1.12
N ASP A 192 -12.07 10.54 -1.57
CA ASP A 192 -13.08 9.65 -2.17
C ASP A 192 -12.58 9.00 -3.46
N VAL A 193 -11.87 9.74 -4.31
CA VAL A 193 -11.24 9.18 -5.53
C VAL A 193 -10.10 8.21 -5.23
N CYS A 194 -9.55 8.22 -4.00
CA CYS A 194 -8.54 7.26 -3.54
C CYS A 194 -9.15 5.93 -3.04
N PHE A 195 -10.47 5.78 -3.12
CA PHE A 195 -11.19 4.53 -2.91
C PHE A 195 -11.79 4.08 -4.25
N PRO A 196 -11.11 3.19 -5.01
CA PRO A 196 -11.53 2.84 -6.37
C PRO A 196 -12.98 2.37 -6.47
N GLU A 197 -13.45 1.66 -5.45
CA GLU A 197 -14.83 1.17 -5.35
C GLU A 197 -15.89 2.27 -5.20
N LEU A 198 -15.51 3.48 -4.81
CA LEU A 198 -16.42 4.63 -4.72
C LEU A 198 -16.56 5.37 -6.06
N ARG A 199 -15.51 5.34 -6.89
CA ARG A 199 -15.42 6.10 -8.14
C ARG A 199 -16.65 5.99 -9.05
N PRO A 200 -17.25 4.80 -9.26
CA PRO A 200 -18.43 4.68 -10.11
C PRO A 200 -19.64 5.46 -9.62
N TYR A 201 -19.71 5.76 -8.33
CA TYR A 201 -20.86 6.41 -7.69
C TYR A 201 -20.69 7.92 -7.52
N LEU A 202 -19.44 8.43 -7.50
CA LEU A 202 -19.17 9.85 -7.25
C LEU A 202 -19.94 10.79 -8.18
N PRO A 203 -20.04 10.55 -9.52
CA PRO A 203 -20.75 11.42 -10.43
C PRO A 203 -22.28 11.42 -10.22
N HIS A 204 -22.81 10.47 -9.45
CA HIS A 204 -24.24 10.28 -9.24
C HIS A 204 -24.74 10.85 -7.90
N CYS A 205 -23.85 11.44 -7.10
CA CYS A 205 -24.26 12.17 -5.91
C CYS A 205 -25.00 13.47 -6.29
N ARG A 206 -25.99 13.86 -5.49
CA ARG A 206 -26.75 15.09 -5.71
C ARG A 206 -25.88 16.34 -5.66
N PHE A 207 -24.85 16.35 -4.79
CA PHE A 207 -23.98 17.51 -4.57
C PHE A 207 -22.59 17.19 -5.11
N ALA A 208 -21.99 18.15 -5.82
CA ALA A 208 -20.65 18.01 -6.38
C ALA A 208 -19.55 17.95 -5.30
N ASP A 209 -19.81 18.54 -4.12
CA ASP A 209 -18.94 18.55 -2.94
C ASP A 209 -19.38 17.55 -1.87
N CYS A 210 -20.09 16.48 -2.27
CA CYS A 210 -20.61 15.47 -1.37
C CYS A 210 -19.46 14.82 -0.55
N ARG A 211 -19.62 14.80 0.75
CA ARG A 211 -18.66 14.18 1.68
C ARG A 211 -19.00 12.72 1.96
N HIS A 212 -20.14 12.25 1.44
CA HIS A 212 -20.68 10.90 1.60
C HIS A 212 -20.97 10.52 3.06
N GLN A 213 -21.26 11.49 3.93
CA GLN A 213 -21.51 11.27 5.37
C GLN A 213 -22.99 11.32 5.70
N VAL A 214 -23.62 12.48 5.53
CA VAL A 214 -25.02 12.74 5.94
C VAL A 214 -25.87 13.31 4.81
N GLU A 215 -25.26 13.63 3.68
CA GLU A 215 -25.92 14.30 2.56
C GLU A 215 -27.08 13.47 2.03
N PRO A 216 -28.23 14.10 1.77
CA PRO A 216 -29.36 13.43 1.13
C PRO A 216 -29.02 13.04 -0.32
N ASP A 217 -29.61 11.97 -0.80
CA ASP A 217 -29.42 11.47 -2.18
C ASP A 217 -27.95 11.22 -2.55
N CYS A 218 -27.16 10.73 -1.58
CA CYS A 218 -25.78 10.34 -1.80
C CYS A 218 -25.70 8.94 -2.43
N ALA A 219 -25.18 8.84 -3.67
CA ALA A 219 -25.07 7.59 -4.40
C ALA A 219 -24.10 6.60 -3.74
N VAL A 220 -23.02 7.08 -3.13
CA VAL A 220 -22.07 6.23 -2.38
C VAL A 220 -22.76 5.55 -1.19
N ARG A 221 -23.54 6.30 -0.38
CA ARG A 221 -24.29 5.73 0.75
C ARG A 221 -25.37 4.75 0.28
N ALA A 222 -26.00 5.01 -0.84
CA ALA A 222 -26.96 4.08 -1.44
C ALA A 222 -26.27 2.78 -1.87
N ALA A 223 -25.09 2.86 -2.49
CA ALA A 223 -24.30 1.69 -2.87
C ALA A 223 -23.83 0.87 -1.65
N VAL A 224 -23.46 1.53 -0.55
CA VAL A 224 -23.14 0.86 0.72
C VAL A 224 -24.36 0.13 1.27
N ALA A 225 -25.53 0.77 1.27
CA ALA A 225 -26.78 0.17 1.74
C ALA A 225 -27.23 -1.03 0.87
N ALA A 226 -26.92 -0.99 -0.43
CA ALA A 226 -27.18 -2.09 -1.37
C ALA A 226 -26.14 -3.22 -1.27
N GLY A 227 -25.03 -3.05 -0.50
CA GLY A 227 -23.94 -4.02 -0.40
C GLY A 227 -23.00 -4.06 -1.60
N GLU A 228 -23.09 -3.10 -2.52
CA GLU A 228 -22.22 -2.95 -3.68
C GLU A 228 -20.84 -2.41 -3.27
N VAL A 229 -20.81 -1.57 -2.23
CA VAL A 229 -19.60 -1.09 -1.56
C VAL A 229 -19.52 -1.71 -0.16
N SER A 230 -18.34 -2.21 0.22
CA SER A 230 -18.11 -2.78 1.54
C SER A 230 -18.33 -1.74 2.65
N GLY A 231 -19.20 -2.07 3.61
CA GLY A 231 -19.42 -1.23 4.80
C GLY A 231 -18.14 -0.99 5.60
N ALA A 232 -17.26 -2.00 5.70
CA ALA A 232 -15.99 -1.87 6.40
C ALA A 232 -15.02 -0.89 5.71
N ARG A 233 -14.97 -0.91 4.37
CA ARG A 233 -14.18 0.03 3.58
C ARG A 233 -14.75 1.44 3.67
N TYR A 234 -16.07 1.57 3.60
CA TYR A 234 -16.74 2.86 3.78
C TYR A 234 -16.51 3.44 5.19
N GLU A 235 -16.58 2.62 6.24
CA GLU A 235 -16.24 3.07 7.60
C GLU A 235 -14.79 3.55 7.70
N SER A 236 -13.87 2.87 7.03
CA SER A 236 -12.47 3.29 6.94
C SER A 236 -12.33 4.64 6.22
N TYR A 237 -13.05 4.83 5.11
CA TYR A 237 -13.13 6.12 4.41
C TYR A 237 -13.55 7.25 5.35
N LEU A 238 -14.66 7.08 6.08
CA LEU A 238 -15.17 8.11 7.00
C LEU A 238 -14.15 8.46 8.10
N LYS A 239 -13.48 7.47 8.67
CA LYS A 239 -12.45 7.69 9.71
C LYS A 239 -11.22 8.40 9.16
N LEU A 240 -10.75 7.99 7.96
CA LEU A 240 -9.59 8.63 7.32
C LEU A 240 -9.92 10.07 6.90
N ARG A 241 -11.16 10.34 6.46
CA ARG A 241 -11.61 11.69 6.17
C ARG A 241 -11.61 12.59 7.41
N GLY A 242 -12.17 12.10 8.53
CA GLY A 242 -12.15 12.84 9.80
C GLY A 242 -10.72 13.17 10.25
N GLU A 243 -9.78 12.21 10.12
CA GLU A 243 -8.36 12.46 10.43
C GLU A 243 -7.73 13.56 9.54
N LEU A 244 -8.14 13.68 8.28
CA LEU A 244 -7.66 14.71 7.36
C LEU A 244 -8.28 16.09 7.67
N GLU A 245 -9.53 16.14 8.12
CA GLU A 245 -10.23 17.38 8.49
C GLU A 245 -9.72 17.96 9.83
N GLU A 246 -9.12 17.15 10.69
CA GLU A 246 -8.54 17.56 11.99
C GLU A 246 -7.09 18.10 11.88
N GLN A 247 -6.44 18.00 10.71
CA GLN A 247 -5.05 18.38 10.45
C GLN A 247 -4.91 19.83 9.92
#